data_e19bc7619eac09d60c5a0e3490af5951
#
_entry.id   e19bc7619eac09d60c5a0e3490af5951
#
_cell.length_a   1.000
_cell.length_b   1.000
_cell.length_c   1.000
_cell.angle_alpha   90.00
_cell.angle_beta   90.00
_cell.angle_gamma   90.00
#
_symmetry.space_group_name_H-M   'P 1'
#
loop_
_entity.id
_entity.type
_entity.pdbx_description
1 polymer ?
#
loop_
_entity_poly.entity_id
_entity_poly.type
_entity_poly.pdbx_seq_one_letter_code
_entity_poly.pdbx_strand_id
1 'polypeptide(L)'
;MKESLFNTVLEEHDGVLSGPFRQPRQMLAEQEYDGHLSIHDDSHAQELGFSGAPIEGPTHFSQFEPLMHHIWGDKWLESGCISSHFKNMVIEGDEVQAFAEIPAPGATITKIWATKKTGEPVLEGTASLGPDHPETELDKLMASRPTPQQLVILEHMKIGDKSAAPD
;
A
#
# COMPACT_ATOMS: atom_id res chain seq x y z
N MET A 1 -12.78 7.73 -27.50
CA MET A 1 -12.52 7.45 -26.07
C MET A 1 -11.95 6.04 -26.01
N LYS A 2 -10.74 5.86 -25.45
CA LYS A 2 -10.26 4.49 -25.15
C LYS A 2 -11.19 3.90 -24.10
N GLU A 3 -11.61 2.67 -24.29
CA GLU A 3 -12.38 1.91 -23.29
C GLU A 3 -11.54 1.85 -22.02
N SER A 4 -12.13 2.18 -20.87
CA SER A 4 -11.42 2.08 -19.60
C SER A 4 -11.10 0.60 -19.31
N LEU A 5 -9.87 0.31 -18.93
CA LEU A 5 -9.46 -1.03 -18.49
C LEU A 5 -10.25 -1.48 -17.25
N PHE A 6 -10.72 -0.54 -16.46
CA PHE A 6 -11.45 -0.79 -15.22
C PHE A 6 -12.91 -0.32 -15.36
N ASN A 7 -13.84 -1.17 -14.94
CA ASN A 7 -15.28 -0.84 -14.86
C ASN A 7 -15.64 -0.08 -13.56
N THR A 8 -14.64 0.47 -12.87
CA THR A 8 -14.84 1.20 -11.63
C THR A 8 -15.38 2.58 -11.94
N VAL A 9 -16.52 2.93 -11.33
CA VAL A 9 -17.06 4.29 -11.38
C VAL A 9 -16.23 5.17 -10.46
N LEU A 10 -15.65 6.23 -11.02
CA LEU A 10 -14.86 7.21 -10.29
C LEU A 10 -15.65 8.51 -10.18
N GLU A 11 -15.48 9.21 -9.07
CA GLU A 11 -16.08 10.51 -8.82
C GLU A 11 -14.99 11.58 -8.69
N GLU A 12 -15.24 12.75 -9.27
CA GLU A 12 -14.33 13.90 -9.18
C GLU A 12 -15.01 15.03 -8.43
N HIS A 13 -14.35 15.53 -7.39
CA HIS A 13 -14.81 16.68 -6.62
C HIS A 13 -13.62 17.52 -6.16
N ASP A 14 -13.65 18.82 -6.48
CA ASP A 14 -12.64 19.81 -6.08
C ASP A 14 -11.19 19.39 -6.38
N GLY A 15 -10.97 18.76 -7.55
CA GLY A 15 -9.63 18.31 -7.96
C GLY A 15 -9.16 17.04 -7.28
N VAL A 16 -10.05 16.31 -6.62
CA VAL A 16 -9.82 15.00 -6.03
C VAL A 16 -10.63 13.95 -6.77
N LEU A 17 -9.96 12.89 -7.18
CA LEU A 17 -10.57 11.69 -7.73
C LEU A 17 -10.77 10.66 -6.64
N SER A 18 -11.94 10.04 -6.59
CA SER A 18 -12.23 8.97 -5.63
C SER A 18 -12.83 7.74 -6.30
N GLY A 19 -12.48 6.58 -5.76
CA GLY A 19 -13.14 5.32 -6.08
C GLY A 19 -14.39 5.11 -5.21
N PRO A 20 -15.15 4.03 -5.45
CA PRO A 20 -16.24 3.64 -4.56
C PRO A 20 -15.71 3.11 -3.23
N PHE A 21 -16.55 3.09 -2.20
CA PHE A 21 -16.26 2.29 -1.01
C PHE A 21 -16.16 0.81 -1.38
N ARG A 22 -15.15 0.14 -0.83
CA ARG A 22 -14.90 -1.29 -1.01
C ARG A 22 -14.69 -1.95 0.35
N GLN A 23 -15.03 -3.22 0.42
CA GLN A 23 -14.72 -4.08 1.56
C GLN A 23 -13.57 -5.00 1.16
N PRO A 24 -12.31 -4.68 1.53
CA PRO A 24 -11.19 -5.55 1.24
C PRO A 24 -11.36 -6.88 1.99
N ARG A 25 -10.93 -7.96 1.36
CA ARG A 25 -10.98 -9.30 1.92
C ARG A 25 -9.59 -9.82 2.18
N GLN A 26 -9.47 -10.67 3.18
CA GLN A 26 -8.25 -11.40 3.46
C GLN A 26 -7.93 -12.34 2.29
N MET A 27 -6.75 -12.16 1.68
CA MET A 27 -6.32 -12.95 0.51
C MET A 27 -5.47 -14.16 0.92
N LEU A 28 -4.97 -14.19 2.16
CA LEU A 28 -4.11 -15.24 2.68
C LEU A 28 -4.86 -16.33 3.47
N ALA A 29 -6.17 -16.17 3.68
CA ALA A 29 -6.99 -17.10 4.47
C ALA A 29 -7.00 -18.54 3.93
N GLU A 30 -6.74 -18.73 2.63
CA GLU A 30 -6.68 -20.04 1.97
C GLU A 30 -5.25 -20.58 1.84
N GLN A 31 -4.24 -19.86 2.35
CA GLN A 31 -2.84 -20.30 2.29
C GLN A 31 -2.47 -21.04 3.57
N GLU A 32 -2.09 -22.28 3.43
CA GLU A 32 -1.51 -23.07 4.53
C GLU A 32 -0.01 -22.78 4.62
N TYR A 33 0.42 -22.26 5.76
CA TYR A 33 1.83 -22.06 6.08
C TYR A 33 2.22 -23.09 7.14
N ASP A 34 2.92 -24.14 6.73
CA ASP A 34 3.41 -25.15 7.66
C ASP A 34 4.29 -24.54 8.76
N GLY A 35 3.78 -24.58 10.00
CA GLY A 35 4.52 -24.17 11.20
C GLY A 35 4.68 -22.67 11.42
N HIS A 36 4.04 -21.82 10.63
CA HIS A 36 4.07 -20.37 10.82
C HIS A 36 2.72 -19.84 11.29
N LEU A 37 2.74 -19.09 12.41
CA LEU A 37 1.62 -18.28 12.85
C LEU A 37 1.67 -16.94 12.12
N SER A 38 0.54 -16.52 11.55
CA SER A 38 0.42 -15.26 10.83
C SER A 38 -0.54 -14.32 11.54
N ILE A 39 -0.22 -13.02 11.60
CA ILE A 39 -1.16 -12.00 12.06
C ILE A 39 -2.38 -11.85 11.13
N HIS A 40 -2.32 -12.44 9.94
CA HIS A 40 -3.43 -12.53 8.98
C HIS A 40 -4.38 -13.70 9.28
N ASP A 41 -4.16 -14.43 10.37
CA ASP A 41 -5.09 -15.38 10.95
C ASP A 41 -5.83 -14.72 12.13
N ASP A 42 -7.15 -14.78 12.13
CA ASP A 42 -7.99 -14.12 13.14
C ASP A 42 -7.69 -14.59 14.56
N SER A 43 -7.47 -15.88 14.75
CA SER A 43 -7.21 -16.44 16.09
C SER A 43 -5.89 -15.94 16.64
N HIS A 44 -4.85 -15.91 15.82
CA HIS A 44 -3.54 -15.41 16.23
C HIS A 44 -3.52 -13.89 16.39
N ALA A 45 -4.20 -13.15 15.51
CA ALA A 45 -4.35 -11.71 15.65
C ALA A 45 -5.03 -11.32 16.99
N GLN A 46 -6.08 -12.05 17.38
CA GLN A 46 -6.78 -11.84 18.64
C GLN A 46 -5.91 -12.20 19.86
N GLU A 47 -5.10 -13.25 19.80
CA GLU A 47 -4.11 -13.57 20.84
C GLU A 47 -3.11 -12.44 21.07
N LEU A 48 -2.75 -11.71 20.00
CA LEU A 48 -1.89 -10.54 20.03
C LEU A 48 -2.62 -9.25 20.46
N GLY A 49 -3.94 -9.31 20.70
CA GLY A 49 -4.74 -8.18 21.16
C GLY A 49 -5.35 -7.33 20.04
N PHE A 50 -5.32 -7.79 18.80
CA PHE A 50 -6.01 -7.14 17.69
C PHE A 50 -7.50 -7.53 17.67
N SER A 51 -8.34 -6.69 17.08
CA SER A 51 -9.78 -6.97 16.93
C SER A 51 -10.09 -8.02 15.85
N GLY A 52 -9.16 -8.29 14.96
CA GLY A 52 -9.23 -9.25 13.88
C GLY A 52 -7.95 -9.24 13.05
N ALA A 53 -7.86 -10.13 12.08
CA ALA A 53 -6.73 -10.21 11.18
C ALA A 53 -6.64 -8.98 10.28
N PRO A 54 -5.48 -8.30 10.20
CA PRO A 54 -5.30 -7.16 9.30
C PRO A 54 -5.33 -7.63 7.83
N ILE A 55 -5.97 -6.84 6.99
CA ILE A 55 -5.90 -7.00 5.54
C ILE A 55 -4.48 -6.69 5.08
N GLU A 56 -3.96 -7.49 4.16
CA GLU A 56 -2.61 -7.34 3.63
C GLU A 56 -2.40 -6.01 2.91
N GLY A 57 -1.22 -5.41 3.08
CA GLY A 57 -0.85 -4.15 2.46
C GLY A 57 -1.07 -4.09 0.94
N PRO A 58 -0.63 -5.09 0.15
CA PRO A 58 -0.84 -5.10 -1.30
C PRO A 58 -2.31 -5.05 -1.73
N THR A 59 -3.23 -5.61 -0.93
CA THR A 59 -4.66 -5.56 -1.21
C THR A 59 -5.17 -4.12 -1.27
N HIS A 60 -4.63 -3.22 -0.44
CA HIS A 60 -5.01 -1.81 -0.46
C HIS A 60 -4.53 -1.09 -1.71
N PHE A 61 -3.39 -1.47 -2.28
CA PHE A 61 -2.86 -0.82 -3.49
C PHE A 61 -3.75 -1.05 -4.71
N SER A 62 -4.42 -2.19 -4.80
CA SER A 62 -5.35 -2.51 -5.90
C SER A 62 -6.50 -1.50 -6.04
N GLN A 63 -6.85 -0.79 -4.96
CA GLN A 63 -7.89 0.24 -5.00
C GLN A 63 -7.46 1.50 -5.74
N PHE A 64 -6.16 1.75 -5.86
CA PHE A 64 -5.60 2.90 -6.58
C PHE A 64 -5.45 2.66 -8.07
N GLU A 65 -5.40 1.41 -8.54
CA GLU A 65 -5.21 1.07 -9.95
C GLU A 65 -6.19 1.79 -10.89
N PRO A 66 -7.52 1.79 -10.64
CA PRO A 66 -8.46 2.52 -11.49
C PRO A 66 -8.24 4.04 -11.48
N LEU A 67 -7.84 4.62 -10.33
CA LEU A 67 -7.59 6.05 -10.19
C LEU A 67 -6.34 6.45 -10.99
N MET A 68 -5.27 5.71 -10.83
CA MET A 68 -4.00 5.98 -11.50
C MET A 68 -4.09 5.76 -13.01
N HIS A 69 -4.81 4.71 -13.42
CA HIS A 69 -5.07 4.48 -14.85
C HIS A 69 -5.95 5.59 -15.45
N HIS A 70 -6.90 6.14 -14.70
CA HIS A 70 -7.69 7.29 -15.14
C HIS A 70 -6.79 8.52 -15.35
N ILE A 71 -5.84 8.77 -14.45
CA ILE A 71 -4.93 9.93 -14.48
C ILE A 71 -3.87 9.78 -15.60
N TRP A 72 -3.22 8.63 -15.70
CA TRP A 72 -2.04 8.45 -16.56
C TRP A 72 -2.19 7.42 -17.67
N GLY A 73 -3.33 6.71 -17.73
CA GLY A 73 -3.59 5.68 -18.73
C GLY A 73 -2.60 4.53 -18.65
N ASP A 74 -2.32 3.95 -19.83
CA ASP A 74 -1.43 2.78 -19.94
C ASP A 74 -0.01 3.02 -19.40
N LYS A 75 0.45 4.28 -19.33
CA LYS A 75 1.74 4.62 -18.73
C LYS A 75 1.85 4.21 -17.27
N TRP A 76 0.73 4.22 -16.55
CA TRP A 76 0.69 3.74 -15.18
C TRP A 76 1.10 2.26 -15.09
N LEU A 77 0.59 1.43 -15.99
CA LEU A 77 0.89 -0.01 -16.01
C LEU A 77 2.33 -0.31 -16.44
N GLU A 78 2.96 0.61 -17.18
CA GLU A 78 4.33 0.46 -17.65
C GLU A 78 5.38 0.86 -16.61
N SER A 79 5.09 1.92 -15.84
CA SER A 79 6.10 2.54 -14.98
C SER A 79 5.52 3.20 -13.72
N GLY A 80 4.35 2.75 -13.26
CA GLY A 80 3.73 3.26 -12.04
C GLY A 80 4.46 2.81 -10.78
N CYS A 81 4.50 3.68 -9.77
CA CYS A 81 5.03 3.39 -8.46
C CYS A 81 4.14 4.01 -7.38
N ILE A 82 3.88 3.27 -6.30
CA ILE A 82 3.22 3.75 -5.08
C ILE A 82 4.23 3.75 -3.94
N SER A 83 4.31 4.88 -3.24
CA SER A 83 5.03 5.00 -1.97
C SER A 83 4.05 5.49 -0.91
N SER A 84 3.84 4.68 0.14
CA SER A 84 2.82 5.00 1.14
C SER A 84 3.21 4.57 2.55
N HIS A 85 2.55 5.19 3.54
CA HIS A 85 2.59 4.83 4.94
C HIS A 85 1.22 4.33 5.38
N PHE A 86 1.14 3.15 5.94
CA PHE A 86 -0.06 2.66 6.60
C PHE A 86 -0.24 3.38 7.95
N LYS A 87 -1.45 3.87 8.21
CA LYS A 87 -1.81 4.64 9.40
C LYS A 87 -2.58 3.79 10.41
N ASN A 88 -3.60 3.12 9.92
CA ASN A 88 -4.43 2.26 10.75
C ASN A 88 -4.74 0.95 10.05
N MET A 89 -4.89 -0.07 10.84
CA MET A 89 -5.24 -1.41 10.41
C MET A 89 -6.67 -1.45 9.86
N VAL A 90 -6.84 -2.22 8.80
CA VAL A 90 -8.15 -2.57 8.23
C VAL A 90 -8.37 -4.05 8.46
N ILE A 91 -9.53 -4.42 8.92
CA ILE A 91 -9.98 -5.81 9.09
C ILE A 91 -11.14 -6.11 8.14
N GLU A 92 -11.49 -7.39 8.00
CA GLU A 92 -12.67 -7.76 7.21
C GLU A 92 -13.94 -7.10 7.76
N GLY A 93 -14.77 -6.61 6.83
CA GLY A 93 -15.99 -5.86 7.16
C GLY A 93 -15.82 -4.34 7.19
N ASP A 94 -14.60 -3.84 7.30
CA ASP A 94 -14.33 -2.41 7.17
C ASP A 94 -14.60 -1.95 5.72
N GLU A 95 -15.23 -0.78 5.58
CA GLU A 95 -15.41 -0.13 4.28
C GLU A 95 -14.33 0.94 4.08
N VAL A 96 -13.57 0.83 2.98
CA VAL A 96 -12.44 1.70 2.66
C VAL A 96 -12.65 2.37 1.31
N GLN A 97 -12.30 3.65 1.21
CA GLN A 97 -12.34 4.43 -0.02
C GLN A 97 -10.95 5.01 -0.33
N ALA A 98 -10.52 4.87 -1.58
CA ALA A 98 -9.27 5.40 -2.07
C ALA A 98 -9.48 6.73 -2.80
N PHE A 99 -8.51 7.63 -2.65
CA PHE A 99 -8.50 8.99 -3.21
C PHE A 99 -7.16 9.32 -3.84
N ALA A 100 -7.20 10.20 -4.84
CA ALA A 100 -6.01 10.80 -5.45
C ALA A 100 -6.26 12.28 -5.77
N GLU A 101 -5.28 13.14 -5.56
CA GLU A 101 -5.33 14.48 -6.14
C GLU A 101 -5.18 14.36 -7.66
N ILE A 102 -5.93 15.17 -8.43
CA ILE A 102 -5.74 15.24 -9.88
C ILE A 102 -4.53 16.13 -10.14
N PRO A 103 -3.43 15.58 -10.68
CA PRO A 103 -2.21 16.35 -10.87
C PRO A 103 -2.36 17.34 -12.02
N ALA A 104 -1.53 18.39 -12.01
CA ALA A 104 -1.44 19.31 -13.13
C ALA A 104 -1.04 18.56 -14.44
N PRO A 105 -1.47 19.04 -15.60
CA PRO A 105 -1.12 18.41 -16.89
C PRO A 105 0.39 18.22 -17.03
N GLY A 106 0.81 16.98 -17.31
CA GLY A 106 2.22 16.62 -17.47
C GLY A 106 2.96 16.29 -16.17
N ALA A 107 2.33 16.43 -15.00
CA ALA A 107 2.94 16.00 -13.75
C ALA A 107 3.03 14.47 -13.66
N THR A 108 4.13 13.99 -13.10
CA THR A 108 4.46 12.58 -12.94
C THR A 108 4.32 12.08 -11.51
N ILE A 109 3.81 12.90 -10.61
CA ILE A 109 3.56 12.56 -9.21
C ILE A 109 2.23 13.14 -8.74
N THR A 110 1.52 12.41 -7.91
CA THR A 110 0.33 12.90 -7.21
C THR A 110 0.23 12.32 -5.81
N LYS A 111 -0.51 12.99 -4.94
CA LYS A 111 -0.84 12.51 -3.60
C LYS A 111 -1.97 11.50 -3.67
N ILE A 112 -1.83 10.44 -2.87
CA ILE A 112 -2.85 9.41 -2.69
C ILE A 112 -3.12 9.17 -1.21
N TRP A 113 -4.35 8.78 -0.89
CA TRP A 113 -4.71 8.34 0.46
C TRP A 113 -5.94 7.44 0.43
N ALA A 114 -6.16 6.74 1.54
CA ALA A 114 -7.39 5.99 1.76
C ALA A 114 -7.92 6.22 3.17
N THR A 115 -9.24 6.18 3.31
CA THR A 115 -9.91 6.31 4.61
C THR A 115 -10.96 5.22 4.76
N LYS A 116 -11.23 4.82 6.01
CA LYS A 116 -12.43 4.06 6.33
C LYS A 116 -13.66 4.94 6.18
N LYS A 117 -14.82 4.35 6.04
CA LYS A 117 -16.12 5.06 6.03
C LYS A 117 -16.36 5.88 7.30
N THR A 118 -15.73 5.51 8.38
CA THR A 118 -15.73 6.26 9.65
C THR A 118 -14.91 7.56 9.59
N GLY A 119 -14.14 7.78 8.52
CA GLY A 119 -13.20 8.89 8.38
C GLY A 119 -11.79 8.61 8.92
N GLU A 120 -11.55 7.42 9.49
CA GLU A 120 -10.24 7.03 9.99
C GLU A 120 -9.26 6.83 8.82
N PRO A 121 -8.05 7.44 8.86
CA PRO A 121 -7.06 7.28 7.79
C PRO A 121 -6.52 5.85 7.76
N VAL A 122 -6.45 5.25 6.57
CA VAL A 122 -5.91 3.89 6.34
C VAL A 122 -4.46 3.97 5.87
N LEU A 123 -4.22 4.75 4.85
CA LEU A 123 -2.89 5.01 4.31
C LEU A 123 -2.81 6.39 3.67
N GLU A 124 -1.61 6.90 3.53
CA GLU A 124 -1.31 8.13 2.78
C GLU A 124 0.06 8.00 2.10
N GLY A 125 0.23 8.69 0.98
CA GLY A 125 1.48 8.65 0.24
C GLY A 125 1.40 9.33 -1.11
N THR A 126 2.21 8.85 -2.04
CA THR A 126 2.29 9.34 -3.41
C THR A 126 2.20 8.20 -4.41
N ALA A 127 1.65 8.50 -5.58
CA ALA A 127 1.80 7.70 -6.79
C ALA A 127 2.61 8.49 -7.81
N SER A 128 3.46 7.80 -8.57
CA SER A 128 4.33 8.46 -9.56
C SER A 128 4.56 7.60 -10.79
N LEU A 129 4.96 8.25 -11.89
CA LEU A 129 5.40 7.59 -13.12
C LEU A 129 6.93 7.64 -13.23
N GLY A 130 7.52 6.50 -13.64
CA GLY A 130 8.92 6.41 -14.03
C GLY A 130 9.21 6.91 -15.46
N PRO A 131 10.46 6.69 -15.94
CA PRO A 131 11.53 5.92 -15.28
C PRO A 131 12.20 6.63 -14.10
N ASP A 132 12.18 7.97 -14.08
CA ASP A 132 12.82 8.78 -13.04
C ASP A 132 11.76 9.16 -12.00
N HIS A 133 11.52 8.24 -11.04
CA HIS A 133 10.58 8.52 -9.95
C HIS A 133 11.11 9.63 -9.05
N PRO A 134 10.25 10.58 -8.62
CA PRO A 134 10.62 11.54 -7.58
C PRO A 134 11.01 10.83 -6.28
N GLU A 135 11.79 11.52 -5.45
CA GLU A 135 12.13 11.05 -4.11
C GLU A 135 10.86 10.68 -3.34
N THR A 136 10.79 9.45 -2.86
CA THR A 136 9.64 8.94 -2.13
C THR A 136 9.65 9.39 -0.67
N GLU A 137 8.52 9.30 0.02
CA GLU A 137 8.46 9.54 1.47
C GLU A 137 9.33 8.54 2.25
N LEU A 138 9.51 7.32 1.74
CA LEU A 138 10.43 6.35 2.32
C LEU A 138 11.88 6.82 2.19
N ASP A 139 12.30 7.33 1.03
CA ASP A 139 13.67 7.84 0.84
C ASP A 139 13.97 8.98 1.80
N LYS A 140 13.04 9.93 1.96
CA LYS A 140 13.16 11.03 2.92
C LYS A 140 13.28 10.52 4.35
N LEU A 141 12.45 9.55 4.73
CA LEU A 141 12.48 8.94 6.05
C LEU A 141 13.83 8.22 6.29
N MET A 142 14.31 7.46 5.31
CA MET A 142 15.59 6.77 5.40
C MET A 142 16.75 7.76 5.53
N ALA A 143 16.74 8.84 4.74
CA ALA A 143 17.77 9.87 4.80
C ALA A 143 17.79 10.63 6.14
N SER A 144 16.65 10.76 6.80
CA SER A 144 16.51 11.44 8.10
C SER A 144 16.95 10.58 9.30
N ARG A 145 17.06 9.27 9.13
CA ARG A 145 17.40 8.36 10.24
C ARG A 145 18.90 8.44 10.58
N PRO A 146 19.24 8.51 11.88
CA PRO A 146 20.65 8.44 12.29
C PRO A 146 21.20 7.05 11.97
N THR A 147 22.47 7.00 11.60
CA THR A 147 23.18 5.72 11.46
C THR A 147 23.19 5.01 12.82
N PRO A 148 22.73 3.76 12.90
CA PRO A 148 22.71 3.04 14.16
C PRO A 148 24.13 2.85 14.68
N GLN A 149 24.36 3.21 15.94
CA GLN A 149 25.66 3.04 16.60
C GLN A 149 25.91 1.59 17.01
N GLN A 150 24.81 0.87 17.33
CA GLN A 150 24.84 -0.53 17.69
C GLN A 150 23.65 -1.26 17.08
N LEU A 151 23.92 -2.36 16.40
CA LEU A 151 22.87 -3.26 15.91
C LEU A 151 22.45 -4.16 17.06
N VAL A 152 21.14 -4.16 17.36
CA VAL A 152 20.55 -5.03 18.40
C VAL A 152 19.96 -6.29 17.76
N ILE A 153 19.39 -6.13 16.57
CA ILE A 153 18.87 -7.25 15.77
C ILE A 153 19.90 -7.60 14.71
N LEU A 154 20.19 -8.89 14.57
CA LEU A 154 21.15 -9.39 13.57
C LEU A 154 22.61 -8.88 13.81
N GLU A 155 22.96 -8.55 15.05
CA GLU A 155 24.32 -8.06 15.41
C GLU A 155 25.46 -9.02 15.05
N HIS A 156 25.13 -10.32 14.94
CA HIS A 156 26.04 -11.38 14.53
C HIS A 156 26.26 -11.48 13.03
N MET A 157 25.42 -10.83 12.20
CA MET A 157 25.54 -10.86 10.74
C MET A 157 26.58 -9.86 10.25
N LYS A 158 27.39 -10.28 9.29
CA LYS A 158 28.42 -9.46 8.66
C LYS A 158 28.19 -9.37 7.15
N ILE A 159 28.64 -8.27 6.56
CA ILE A 159 28.63 -8.14 5.09
C ILE A 159 29.47 -9.28 4.50
N GLY A 160 28.83 -10.08 3.62
CA GLY A 160 29.45 -11.25 2.99
C GLY A 160 29.07 -12.59 3.62
N ASP A 161 28.33 -12.58 4.75
CA ASP A 161 27.78 -13.80 5.30
C ASP A 161 26.79 -14.44 4.30
N LYS A 162 26.80 -15.75 4.24
CA LYS A 162 25.86 -16.53 3.40
C LYS A 162 24.96 -17.35 4.30
N SER A 163 23.70 -17.47 3.93
CA SER A 163 22.82 -18.47 4.55
C SER A 163 23.37 -19.87 4.33
N ALA A 164 23.14 -20.77 5.29
CA ALA A 164 23.34 -22.19 5.05
C ALA A 164 22.47 -22.59 3.84
N ALA A 165 23.03 -23.40 2.94
CA ALA A 165 22.22 -23.96 1.87
C ALA A 165 21.08 -24.80 2.52
N PRO A 166 19.85 -24.69 2.03
CA PRO A 166 18.82 -25.62 2.47
C PRO A 166 19.26 -27.03 2.08
N ASP A 167 19.18 -27.95 3.05
CA ASP A 167 19.42 -29.37 2.83
C ASP A 167 18.37 -29.97 1.90
#